data_b3471de8025a075e5b97e509608e6733
#
_entry.id   b3471de8025a075e5b97e509608e6733
#
_cell.length_a   1.000
_cell.length_b   1.000
_cell.length_c   1.000
_cell.angle_alpha   90.00
_cell.angle_beta   90.00
_cell.angle_gamma   90.00
#
_symmetry.space_group_name_H-M   'P 1'
#
loop_
_entity.id
_entity.type
_entity.pdbx_description
1 polymer ?
#
loop_
_entity_poly.entity_id
_entity_poly.type
_entity_poly.pdbx_seq_one_letter_code
_entity_poly.pdbx_strand_id
1 'polypeptide(L)'
;MGLFGWLQGIGRLALYLCVFGGLSAQSWAVGTHEAPVAKSSEVLRIQGSNTVGAKLAPMLVAGLFEARGLKSVRIVAAERENEQHVIGTNAAGRTFHALIAAHGTGTGFTGLKDGTANLAAASRPIKQSEVDSLTALGDLRSAEAEQIIAIDGLAIIVHPQNPIQSLSVEQIARLFAGEITNWRELGGAPLPVRVHARDDQSGTYDTFKELVLGSHGKALSSAAARYESNDQLSSAVSLSPGAIGFVGLASIGNARALAIADGESLPMLPSHASVATEDYPLSRRLFLYAHPSRQSQWTRDFLQFAHSPSGQTIVEQSGYVAQSIRAINMAVTPDMPPAYRQLAREAQRLTVNFRFDQGSARLDNKAQRDIERLVAYLNANEKRMSAATLVGFGDPRIDPARTALLSKLRAMAVRSELARGGILVREILGMGDELPVASNEGSGRLKNQRVEVWVH
;
A
#
# COMPACT_ATOMS: atom_id res chain seq x y z
N MET A 1 -28.95 73.25 23.27
CA MET A 1 -29.53 74.09 22.20
C MET A 1 -29.85 73.16 21.09
N GLY A 2 -30.98 72.84 20.79
CA GLY A 2 -32.36 73.27 20.57
C GLY A 2 -32.88 72.32 19.53
N LEU A 3 -33.80 71.54 19.82
CA LEU A 3 -35.26 71.70 19.83
C LEU A 3 -35.95 71.56 18.48
N PHE A 4 -36.81 70.52 18.39
CA PHE A 4 -38.19 70.54 17.88
C PHE A 4 -38.47 70.52 16.37
N GLY A 5 -39.36 69.60 16.00
CA GLY A 5 -40.65 69.75 15.37
C GLY A 5 -41.04 68.55 14.49
N TRP A 6 -41.88 67.72 14.86
CA TRP A 6 -43.36 67.53 14.84
C TRP A 6 -43.95 67.93 13.45
N LEU A 7 -44.60 67.01 12.73
CA LEU A 7 -46.10 66.93 12.54
C LEU A 7 -46.37 65.97 11.32
N GLN A 8 -47.06 64.90 11.57
CA GLN A 8 -48.40 64.50 11.13
C GLN A 8 -48.83 64.77 9.68
N GLY A 9 -49.32 63.74 9.05
CA GLY A 9 -50.09 63.80 7.82
C GLY A 9 -50.79 62.47 7.47
N ILE A 10 -52.02 62.46 7.86
CA ILE A 10 -53.09 61.47 7.74
C ILE A 10 -53.40 61.08 6.28
N GLY A 11 -53.64 59.79 6.02
CA GLY A 11 -54.80 59.34 5.27
C GLY A 11 -54.62 58.91 3.81
N ARG A 12 -54.84 57.62 3.61
CA ARG A 12 -55.97 57.13 2.78
C ARG A 12 -55.90 55.60 2.61
N LEU A 13 -56.92 54.96 3.12
CA LEU A 13 -57.27 53.56 2.91
C LEU A 13 -57.56 53.35 1.43
N ALA A 14 -56.89 52.41 0.79
CA ALA A 14 -57.28 51.82 -0.49
C ALA A 14 -57.33 50.31 -0.31
N LEU A 15 -58.50 49.80 -0.27
CA LEU A 15 -58.84 48.38 -0.26
C LEU A 15 -58.52 47.79 -1.65
N TYR A 16 -57.53 46.92 -1.77
CA TYR A 16 -57.36 46.04 -2.94
C TYR A 16 -57.66 44.63 -2.52
N LEU A 17 -58.74 44.07 -3.06
CA LEU A 17 -59.01 42.64 -3.13
C LEU A 17 -57.89 41.96 -3.93
N CYS A 18 -57.08 41.19 -3.25
CA CYS A 18 -56.25 40.21 -3.95
C CYS A 18 -56.91 38.86 -3.92
N VAL A 19 -57.27 38.47 -5.10
CA VAL A 19 -57.73 37.10 -5.45
C VAL A 19 -56.64 36.10 -5.05
N PHE A 20 -57.01 35.17 -4.14
CA PHE A 20 -56.18 34.01 -3.83
C PHE A 20 -56.12 33.08 -5.08
N GLY A 21 -55.10 33.24 -5.90
CA GLY A 21 -54.65 32.25 -6.82
C GLY A 21 -53.83 31.21 -6.08
N GLY A 22 -54.38 30.03 -5.93
CA GLY A 22 -53.65 28.88 -5.31
C GLY A 22 -52.41 28.53 -6.12
N LEU A 23 -51.24 28.92 -5.66
CA LEU A 23 -49.97 28.30 -6.04
C LEU A 23 -49.85 27.02 -5.24
N SER A 24 -50.18 25.89 -5.88
CA SER A 24 -49.77 24.56 -5.42
C SER A 24 -48.22 24.56 -5.35
N ALA A 25 -47.67 24.61 -4.16
CA ALA A 25 -46.29 24.28 -3.88
C ALA A 25 -46.08 22.82 -4.28
N GLN A 26 -45.63 22.58 -5.52
CA GLN A 26 -45.01 21.30 -5.86
C GLN A 26 -43.78 21.16 -4.98
N SER A 27 -43.91 20.42 -3.89
CA SER A 27 -42.78 19.86 -3.17
C SER A 27 -42.03 18.96 -4.16
N TRP A 28 -40.90 19.45 -4.63
CA TRP A 28 -39.88 18.59 -5.23
C TRP A 28 -39.42 17.66 -4.12
N ALA A 29 -40.06 16.51 -3.98
CA ALA A 29 -39.50 15.40 -3.27
C ALA A 29 -38.19 15.10 -4.02
N VAL A 30 -37.06 15.44 -3.41
CA VAL A 30 -35.77 14.87 -3.73
C VAL A 30 -35.95 13.37 -3.41
N GLY A 31 -36.40 12.65 -4.39
CA GLY A 31 -36.40 11.21 -4.36
C GLY A 31 -34.92 10.81 -4.23
N THR A 32 -34.54 10.40 -3.05
CA THR A 32 -33.39 9.52 -2.88
C THR A 32 -33.72 8.27 -3.68
N HIS A 33 -33.33 8.26 -4.96
CA HIS A 33 -33.31 7.04 -5.72
C HIS A 33 -32.26 6.14 -5.05
N GLU A 34 -32.65 5.40 -4.03
CA GLU A 34 -32.04 4.14 -3.71
C GLU A 34 -32.08 3.31 -4.99
N ALA A 35 -31.02 3.40 -5.76
CA ALA A 35 -30.87 2.57 -6.93
C ALA A 35 -30.62 1.13 -6.45
N PRO A 36 -31.41 0.21 -6.92
CA PRO A 36 -31.72 -1.03 -6.26
C PRO A 36 -30.58 -2.04 -6.41
N VAL A 37 -29.74 -2.17 -5.39
CA VAL A 37 -28.94 -3.38 -5.16
C VAL A 37 -29.87 -4.62 -5.16
N ALA A 38 -31.10 -4.47 -4.69
CA ALA A 38 -32.13 -5.53 -4.65
C ALA A 38 -32.48 -6.18 -6.01
N LYS A 39 -32.18 -5.54 -7.15
CA LYS A 39 -32.42 -6.09 -8.51
C LYS A 39 -31.11 -6.33 -9.28
N SER A 40 -29.95 -6.19 -8.66
CA SER A 40 -28.65 -6.39 -9.30
C SER A 40 -28.09 -7.78 -9.02
N SER A 41 -27.27 -8.30 -9.95
CA SER A 41 -26.55 -9.57 -9.75
C SER A 41 -25.24 -9.29 -8.99
N GLU A 42 -25.09 -9.87 -7.80
CA GLU A 42 -23.78 -9.88 -7.11
C GLU A 42 -22.83 -10.78 -7.91
N VAL A 43 -21.69 -10.23 -8.30
CA VAL A 43 -20.70 -10.93 -9.13
C VAL A 43 -19.40 -11.18 -8.40
N LEU A 44 -19.11 -10.38 -7.35
CA LEU A 44 -17.89 -10.47 -6.59
C LEU A 44 -18.12 -9.99 -5.16
N ARG A 45 -17.56 -10.69 -4.19
CA ARG A 45 -17.51 -10.29 -2.79
C ARG A 45 -16.07 -10.37 -2.26
N ILE A 46 -15.53 -9.24 -1.82
CA ILE A 46 -14.19 -9.10 -1.27
C ILE A 46 -14.33 -8.75 0.21
N GLN A 47 -13.74 -9.54 1.10
CA GLN A 47 -13.76 -9.27 2.54
C GLN A 47 -12.32 -9.18 3.05
N GLY A 48 -12.09 -8.41 4.10
CA GLY A 48 -10.81 -8.45 4.82
C GLY A 48 -10.23 -7.09 5.18
N SER A 49 -8.97 -6.89 4.82
CA SER A 49 -8.14 -5.77 5.24
C SER A 49 -8.74 -4.40 4.94
N ASN A 50 -8.76 -3.52 5.94
CA ASN A 50 -9.13 -2.10 5.79
C ASN A 50 -8.18 -1.38 4.82
N THR A 51 -6.88 -1.70 4.86
CA THR A 51 -5.87 -1.12 3.94
C THR A 51 -6.26 -1.35 2.47
N VAL A 52 -6.68 -2.57 2.14
CA VAL A 52 -7.06 -2.92 0.75
C VAL A 52 -8.50 -2.51 0.46
N GLY A 53 -9.43 -2.76 1.40
CA GLY A 53 -10.87 -2.64 1.18
C GLY A 53 -11.40 -1.22 1.23
N ALA A 54 -10.75 -0.29 1.95
CA ALA A 54 -11.28 1.07 2.09
C ALA A 54 -11.27 1.86 0.77
N LYS A 55 -10.23 1.71 -0.06
CA LYS A 55 -10.05 2.48 -1.30
C LYS A 55 -9.61 1.62 -2.48
N LEU A 56 -8.56 0.80 -2.33
CA LEU A 56 -7.92 0.10 -3.44
C LEU A 56 -8.88 -0.90 -4.12
N ALA A 57 -9.50 -1.80 -3.36
CA ALA A 57 -10.38 -2.83 -3.92
C ALA A 57 -11.60 -2.23 -4.63
N PRO A 58 -12.34 -1.25 -4.04
CA PRO A 58 -13.44 -0.60 -4.75
C PRO A 58 -13.02 0.05 -6.07
N MET A 59 -11.87 0.76 -6.10
CA MET A 59 -11.36 1.39 -7.31
C MET A 59 -10.95 0.35 -8.37
N LEU A 60 -10.31 -0.75 -7.99
CA LEU A 60 -9.96 -1.84 -8.91
C LEU A 60 -11.20 -2.52 -9.48
N VAL A 61 -12.24 -2.74 -8.66
CA VAL A 61 -13.51 -3.30 -9.15
C VAL A 61 -14.19 -2.34 -10.12
N ALA A 62 -14.23 -1.04 -9.81
CA ALA A 62 -14.77 -0.03 -10.71
C ALA A 62 -14.04 -0.03 -12.06
N GLY A 63 -12.70 -0.03 -12.04
CA GLY A 63 -11.91 -0.12 -13.26
C GLY A 63 -12.14 -1.42 -14.05
N LEU A 64 -12.31 -2.57 -13.39
CA LEU A 64 -12.71 -3.81 -14.07
C LEU A 64 -14.08 -3.68 -14.73
N PHE A 65 -15.07 -3.10 -14.04
CA PHE A 65 -16.42 -2.92 -14.58
C PHE A 65 -16.38 -2.03 -15.83
N GLU A 66 -15.64 -0.94 -15.80
CA GLU A 66 -15.43 -0.07 -16.96
C GLU A 66 -14.72 -0.79 -18.11
N ALA A 67 -13.66 -1.54 -17.82
CA ALA A 67 -12.92 -2.34 -18.80
C ALA A 67 -13.79 -3.42 -19.47
N ARG A 68 -14.80 -3.92 -18.75
CA ARG A 68 -15.82 -4.85 -19.29
C ARG A 68 -16.97 -4.14 -20.01
N GLY A 69 -16.92 -2.82 -20.17
CA GLY A 69 -17.92 -2.04 -20.90
C GLY A 69 -19.19 -1.72 -20.09
N LEU A 70 -19.18 -1.95 -18.76
CA LEU A 70 -20.27 -1.48 -17.92
C LEU A 70 -20.28 0.04 -17.86
N LYS A 71 -21.46 0.62 -17.81
CA LYS A 71 -21.70 2.07 -17.74
C LYS A 71 -22.23 2.47 -16.38
N SER A 72 -22.23 3.78 -16.09
CA SER A 72 -22.73 4.33 -14.82
C SER A 72 -22.08 3.66 -13.61
N VAL A 73 -20.79 3.33 -13.73
CA VAL A 73 -20.02 2.71 -12.63
C VAL A 73 -19.90 3.70 -11.49
N ARG A 74 -20.28 3.25 -10.29
CA ARG A 74 -20.21 4.07 -9.08
C ARG A 74 -19.87 3.22 -7.87
N ILE A 75 -19.21 3.84 -6.91
CA ILE A 75 -18.92 3.29 -5.59
C ILE A 75 -19.86 3.98 -4.61
N VAL A 76 -20.61 3.22 -3.83
CA VAL A 76 -21.57 3.72 -2.86
C VAL A 76 -21.39 3.02 -1.52
N ALA A 77 -21.64 3.71 -0.41
CA ALA A 77 -21.64 3.08 0.90
C ALA A 77 -22.71 1.98 0.97
N ALA A 78 -22.39 0.88 1.64
CA ALA A 78 -23.35 -0.15 1.98
C ALA A 78 -24.04 0.15 3.32
N GLU A 79 -24.94 -0.73 3.78
CA GLU A 79 -25.67 -0.54 5.03
C GLU A 79 -24.79 -0.59 6.28
N ARG A 80 -23.70 -1.39 6.21
CA ARG A 80 -22.75 -1.52 7.33
C ARG A 80 -21.58 -0.58 7.13
N GLU A 81 -21.10 -0.04 8.23
CA GLU A 81 -19.87 0.74 8.26
C GLU A 81 -18.70 -0.06 7.69
N ASN A 82 -17.79 0.62 6.95
CA ASN A 82 -16.64 0.01 6.25
C ASN A 82 -17.03 -1.02 5.18
N GLU A 83 -18.27 -0.97 4.68
CA GLU A 83 -18.70 -1.73 3.52
C GLU A 83 -19.09 -0.81 2.36
N GLN A 84 -18.82 -1.24 1.13
CA GLN A 84 -19.11 -0.49 -0.08
C GLN A 84 -19.61 -1.42 -1.18
N HIS A 85 -20.57 -0.93 -1.97
CA HIS A 85 -20.96 -1.54 -3.24
C HIS A 85 -20.31 -0.81 -4.40
N VAL A 86 -19.77 -1.57 -5.34
CA VAL A 86 -19.43 -1.07 -6.68
C VAL A 86 -20.52 -1.57 -7.63
N ILE A 87 -21.18 -0.65 -8.31
CA ILE A 87 -22.35 -0.93 -9.15
C ILE A 87 -22.08 -0.49 -10.58
N GLY A 88 -22.46 -1.29 -11.57
CA GLY A 88 -22.35 -0.95 -12.98
C GLY A 88 -23.45 -1.62 -13.81
N THR A 89 -23.82 -1.04 -14.94
CA THR A 89 -24.91 -1.53 -15.81
C THR A 89 -24.38 -1.82 -17.22
N ASN A 90 -24.72 -2.97 -17.78
CA ASN A 90 -24.33 -3.30 -19.15
C ASN A 90 -25.26 -2.65 -20.20
N ALA A 91 -24.92 -2.78 -21.48
CA ALA A 91 -25.69 -2.23 -22.58
C ALA A 91 -27.14 -2.76 -22.68
N ALA A 92 -27.43 -3.95 -22.14
CA ALA A 92 -28.76 -4.53 -22.08
C ALA A 92 -29.57 -4.08 -20.85
N GLY A 93 -29.08 -3.09 -20.08
CA GLY A 93 -29.76 -2.58 -18.88
C GLY A 93 -29.66 -3.48 -17.65
N ARG A 94 -28.87 -4.56 -17.70
CA ARG A 94 -28.67 -5.44 -16.56
C ARG A 94 -27.62 -4.85 -15.62
N THR A 95 -27.96 -4.74 -14.34
CA THR A 95 -27.09 -4.21 -13.29
C THR A 95 -26.33 -5.32 -12.58
N PHE A 96 -25.05 -5.08 -12.35
CA PHE A 96 -24.13 -5.93 -11.59
C PHE A 96 -23.58 -5.15 -10.41
N HIS A 97 -23.29 -5.86 -9.33
CA HIS A 97 -22.59 -5.24 -8.19
C HIS A 97 -21.53 -6.18 -7.59
N ALA A 98 -20.55 -5.55 -6.96
CA ALA A 98 -19.61 -6.21 -6.05
C ALA A 98 -19.75 -5.61 -4.66
N LEU A 99 -19.61 -6.44 -3.62
CA LEU A 99 -19.56 -5.99 -2.23
C LEU A 99 -18.11 -6.06 -1.72
N ILE A 100 -17.64 -4.97 -1.13
CA ILE A 100 -16.35 -4.90 -0.45
C ILE A 100 -16.60 -4.64 1.05
N ALA A 101 -16.15 -5.56 1.92
CA ALA A 101 -16.31 -5.48 3.38
C ALA A 101 -14.94 -5.41 4.05
N ALA A 102 -14.60 -4.22 4.58
CA ALA A 102 -13.27 -3.91 5.12
C ALA A 102 -13.26 -3.95 6.65
N HIS A 103 -13.20 -5.16 7.22
CA HIS A 103 -13.28 -5.40 8.68
C HIS A 103 -12.02 -6.05 9.27
N GLY A 104 -10.88 -5.93 8.58
CA GLY A 104 -9.59 -6.49 8.98
C GLY A 104 -9.27 -7.83 8.28
N THR A 105 -7.97 -8.09 8.08
CA THR A 105 -7.45 -9.23 7.31
C THR A 105 -8.07 -10.57 7.71
N GLY A 106 -8.26 -10.82 9.00
CA GLY A 106 -8.80 -12.09 9.50
C GLY A 106 -10.22 -12.40 8.99
N THR A 107 -11.07 -11.37 8.82
CA THR A 107 -12.45 -11.57 8.34
C THR A 107 -12.49 -12.05 6.89
N GLY A 108 -11.48 -11.71 6.08
CA GLY A 108 -11.35 -12.21 4.72
C GLY A 108 -11.12 -13.72 4.69
N PHE A 109 -10.23 -14.23 5.52
CA PHE A 109 -9.98 -15.68 5.61
C PHE A 109 -11.18 -16.44 6.19
N THR A 110 -11.88 -15.85 7.16
CA THR A 110 -13.16 -16.40 7.63
C THR A 110 -14.18 -16.46 6.50
N GLY A 111 -14.32 -15.38 5.73
CA GLY A 111 -15.25 -15.33 4.59
C GLY A 111 -14.95 -16.36 3.50
N LEU A 112 -13.66 -16.62 3.19
CA LEU A 112 -13.29 -17.72 2.29
C LEU A 112 -13.66 -19.07 2.85
N LYS A 113 -13.43 -19.31 4.14
CA LYS A 113 -13.76 -20.56 4.83
C LYS A 113 -15.24 -20.85 4.77
N ASP A 114 -16.06 -19.87 5.08
CA ASP A 114 -17.52 -19.98 5.17
C ASP A 114 -18.21 -19.88 3.80
N GLY A 115 -17.43 -19.64 2.73
CA GLY A 115 -17.98 -19.45 1.38
C GLY A 115 -18.75 -18.14 1.21
N THR A 116 -18.62 -17.18 2.13
CA THR A 116 -19.29 -15.87 2.08
C THR A 116 -18.46 -14.81 1.36
N ALA A 117 -17.22 -15.10 0.97
CA ALA A 117 -16.38 -14.25 0.15
C ALA A 117 -15.78 -15.03 -1.03
N ASN A 118 -15.60 -14.35 -2.16
CA ASN A 118 -14.85 -14.87 -3.31
C ASN A 118 -13.35 -14.63 -3.16
N LEU A 119 -12.99 -13.53 -2.46
CA LEU A 119 -11.62 -13.09 -2.24
C LEU A 119 -11.43 -12.61 -0.80
N ALA A 120 -10.33 -13.02 -0.17
CA ALA A 120 -9.85 -12.41 1.06
C ALA A 120 -8.81 -11.34 0.73
N ALA A 121 -9.06 -10.09 1.15
CA ALA A 121 -8.11 -9.01 1.10
C ALA A 121 -7.24 -9.03 2.36
N ALA A 122 -5.91 -8.98 2.20
CA ALA A 122 -4.99 -9.05 3.31
C ALA A 122 -3.84 -8.03 3.18
N SER A 123 -3.39 -7.49 4.29
CA SER A 123 -2.24 -6.58 4.40
C SER A 123 -1.01 -7.25 5.03
N ARG A 124 -1.07 -8.55 5.17
CA ARG A 124 0.01 -9.45 5.61
C ARG A 124 -0.14 -10.82 4.94
N PRO A 125 0.92 -11.62 4.90
CA PRO A 125 0.79 -13.01 4.49
C PRO A 125 -0.19 -13.80 5.37
N ILE A 126 -0.76 -14.85 4.80
CA ILE A 126 -1.60 -15.81 5.54
C ILE A 126 -0.81 -16.45 6.68
N LYS A 127 -1.37 -16.49 7.89
CA LYS A 127 -0.75 -17.12 9.05
C LYS A 127 -0.87 -18.66 8.97
N GLN A 128 0.02 -19.38 9.65
CA GLN A 128 -0.04 -20.85 9.69
C GLN A 128 -1.38 -21.35 10.25
N SER A 129 -1.89 -20.74 11.31
CA SER A 129 -3.20 -21.08 11.88
C SER A 129 -4.37 -20.88 10.91
N GLU A 130 -4.28 -19.88 10.02
CA GLU A 130 -5.27 -19.65 8.96
C GLU A 130 -5.14 -20.73 7.87
N VAL A 131 -3.91 -21.06 7.44
CA VAL A 131 -3.67 -22.19 6.51
C VAL A 131 -4.26 -23.47 7.04
N ASP A 132 -3.98 -23.80 8.29
CA ASP A 132 -4.47 -25.03 8.95
C ASP A 132 -6.00 -25.06 8.98
N SER A 133 -6.64 -23.93 9.25
CA SER A 133 -8.10 -23.80 9.30
C SER A 133 -8.80 -23.86 7.93
N LEU A 134 -8.05 -23.62 6.86
CA LEU A 134 -8.54 -23.51 5.47
C LEU A 134 -8.04 -24.67 4.59
N THR A 135 -7.46 -25.73 5.17
CA THR A 135 -6.88 -26.86 4.44
C THR A 135 -7.86 -27.52 3.47
N ALA A 136 -9.15 -27.52 3.79
CA ALA A 136 -10.22 -28.04 2.92
C ALA A 136 -10.37 -27.28 1.57
N LEU A 137 -9.89 -26.04 1.49
CA LEU A 137 -9.91 -25.24 0.26
C LEU A 137 -8.75 -25.58 -0.68
N GLY A 138 -7.69 -26.20 -0.18
CA GLY A 138 -6.44 -26.47 -0.87
C GLY A 138 -5.29 -25.58 -0.41
N ASP A 139 -4.21 -25.50 -1.19
CA ASP A 139 -3.01 -24.71 -0.84
C ASP A 139 -3.22 -23.22 -1.12
N LEU A 140 -3.50 -22.45 -0.07
CA LEU A 140 -3.67 -20.99 -0.15
C LEU A 140 -2.33 -20.23 -0.31
N ARG A 141 -1.19 -20.91 -0.25
CA ARG A 141 0.12 -20.33 -0.57
C ARG A 141 0.55 -20.59 -2.01
N SER A 142 -0.29 -21.28 -2.79
CA SER A 142 -0.01 -21.49 -4.21
C SER A 142 -0.11 -20.18 -5.01
N ALA A 143 0.55 -20.14 -6.17
CA ALA A 143 0.52 -18.99 -7.07
C ALA A 143 -0.88 -18.69 -7.63
N GLU A 144 -1.78 -19.69 -7.66
CA GLU A 144 -3.17 -19.54 -8.08
C GLU A 144 -4.01 -18.86 -7.00
N ALA A 145 -3.68 -19.09 -5.72
CA ALA A 145 -4.44 -18.57 -4.58
C ALA A 145 -3.92 -17.25 -4.07
N GLU A 146 -2.61 -17.10 -3.88
CA GLU A 146 -1.96 -15.92 -3.31
C GLU A 146 -1.56 -14.92 -4.40
N GLN A 147 -2.16 -13.76 -4.39
CA GLN A 147 -1.92 -12.69 -5.36
C GLN A 147 -1.44 -11.42 -4.65
N ILE A 148 -0.19 -11.04 -4.88
CA ILE A 148 0.36 -9.78 -4.40
C ILE A 148 0.02 -8.69 -5.42
N ILE A 149 -0.81 -7.70 -5.04
CA ILE A 149 -1.37 -6.72 -5.97
C ILE A 149 -0.73 -5.34 -5.88
N ALA A 150 -0.12 -5.01 -4.75
CA ALA A 150 0.48 -3.70 -4.49
C ALA A 150 1.49 -3.80 -3.34
N ILE A 151 2.32 -2.78 -3.19
CA ILE A 151 3.18 -2.58 -2.01
C ILE A 151 2.71 -1.32 -1.27
N ASP A 152 2.53 -1.43 0.03
CA ASP A 152 2.22 -0.31 0.93
C ASP A 152 3.51 0.19 1.58
N GLY A 153 3.68 1.51 1.69
CA GLY A 153 4.82 2.14 2.35
C GLY A 153 4.37 3.23 3.32
N LEU A 154 4.87 3.16 4.55
CA LEU A 154 4.61 4.17 5.58
C LEU A 154 5.75 5.17 5.68
N ALA A 155 5.45 6.46 5.62
CA ALA A 155 6.38 7.52 5.96
C ALA A 155 6.21 7.94 7.42
N ILE A 156 7.29 7.94 8.18
CA ILE A 156 7.35 8.63 9.49
C ILE A 156 7.68 10.08 9.21
N ILE A 157 6.84 10.97 9.67
CA ILE A 157 6.93 12.41 9.37
C ILE A 157 7.10 13.25 10.64
N VAL A 158 7.85 14.33 10.50
CA VAL A 158 8.09 15.31 11.55
C VAL A 158 7.93 16.73 10.99
N HIS A 159 7.92 17.71 11.89
CA HIS A 159 7.97 19.12 11.49
C HIS A 159 9.21 19.39 10.60
N PRO A 160 9.12 20.21 9.54
CA PRO A 160 10.23 20.47 8.61
C PRO A 160 11.53 20.92 9.26
N GLN A 161 11.47 21.68 10.36
CA GLN A 161 12.62 22.18 11.12
C GLN A 161 13.11 21.23 12.21
N ASN A 162 12.54 20.04 12.37
CA ASN A 162 13.07 19.05 13.33
C ASN A 162 14.48 18.63 12.88
N PRO A 163 15.54 18.69 13.74
CA PRO A 163 16.91 18.39 13.32
C PRO A 163 17.19 16.89 13.13
N ILE A 164 16.35 16.00 13.66
CA ILE A 164 16.51 14.55 13.55
C ILE A 164 16.41 14.14 12.09
N GLN A 165 17.40 13.40 11.58
CA GLN A 165 17.43 12.95 10.19
C GLN A 165 16.95 11.51 10.02
N SER A 166 17.19 10.66 11.02
CA SER A 166 16.83 9.25 10.97
C SER A 166 16.42 8.72 12.34
N LEU A 167 15.64 7.64 12.33
CA LEU A 167 15.25 6.87 13.51
C LEU A 167 15.31 5.38 13.21
N SER A 168 15.58 4.57 14.24
CA SER A 168 15.34 3.12 14.15
C SER A 168 13.85 2.80 14.34
N VAL A 169 13.41 1.64 13.85
CA VAL A 169 12.02 1.15 14.06
C VAL A 169 11.73 1.03 15.56
N GLU A 170 12.70 0.61 16.38
CA GLU A 170 12.58 0.56 17.83
C GLU A 170 12.36 1.96 18.46
N GLN A 171 13.15 2.95 18.04
CA GLN A 171 12.98 4.33 18.54
C GLN A 171 11.60 4.88 18.19
N ILE A 172 11.10 4.59 16.99
CA ILE A 172 9.75 4.97 16.56
C ILE A 172 8.71 4.29 17.46
N ALA A 173 8.84 3.00 17.72
CA ALA A 173 7.91 2.28 18.60
C ALA A 173 7.87 2.90 19.99
N ARG A 174 9.03 3.27 20.58
CA ARG A 174 9.13 3.91 21.89
C ARG A 174 8.56 5.34 21.92
N LEU A 175 8.76 6.12 20.84
CA LEU A 175 8.16 7.44 20.69
C LEU A 175 6.63 7.36 20.69
N PHE A 176 6.09 6.47 19.87
CA PHE A 176 4.63 6.33 19.75
C PHE A 176 3.98 5.64 20.96
N ALA A 177 4.73 4.87 21.72
CA ALA A 177 4.29 4.34 23.00
C ALA A 177 4.33 5.39 24.15
N GLY A 178 4.95 6.56 23.92
CA GLY A 178 5.11 7.60 24.92
C GLY A 178 6.22 7.33 25.94
N GLU A 179 7.17 6.44 25.62
CA GLU A 179 8.35 6.15 26.45
C GLU A 179 9.46 7.19 26.25
N ILE A 180 9.57 7.74 25.03
CA ILE A 180 10.42 8.88 24.71
C ILE A 180 9.49 10.10 24.61
N THR A 181 9.66 11.05 25.52
CA THR A 181 8.74 12.20 25.65
C THR A 181 9.38 13.53 25.27
N ASN A 182 10.68 13.55 25.05
CA ASN A 182 11.41 14.76 24.68
C ASN A 182 12.42 14.46 23.56
N TRP A 183 12.43 15.27 22.52
CA TRP A 183 13.34 15.10 21.38
C TRP A 183 14.82 15.15 21.75
N ARG A 184 15.20 15.82 22.85
CA ARG A 184 16.59 15.83 23.33
C ARG A 184 17.12 14.44 23.69
N GLU A 185 16.24 13.49 24.04
CA GLU A 185 16.64 12.11 24.33
C GLU A 185 17.21 11.40 23.08
N LEU A 186 16.92 11.94 21.91
CA LEU A 186 17.40 11.46 20.60
C LEU A 186 18.40 12.44 19.95
N GLY A 187 18.93 13.41 20.71
CA GLY A 187 19.86 14.41 20.19
C GLY A 187 19.21 15.58 19.45
N GLY A 188 17.89 15.71 19.54
CA GLY A 188 17.12 16.82 18.99
C GLY A 188 17.00 18.02 19.90
N ALA A 189 16.16 18.98 19.52
CA ALA A 189 15.86 20.16 20.35
C ALA A 189 15.16 19.76 21.65
N PRO A 190 15.25 20.57 22.74
CA PRO A 190 14.59 20.30 24.02
C PRO A 190 13.08 20.59 23.94
N LEU A 191 12.38 19.91 23.06
CA LEU A 191 10.95 20.02 22.79
C LEU A 191 10.22 18.75 23.21
N PRO A 192 9.02 18.87 23.81
CA PRO A 192 8.16 17.72 24.06
C PRO A 192 7.77 17.03 22.76
N VAL A 193 7.76 15.71 22.78
CA VAL A 193 7.24 14.90 21.66
C VAL A 193 5.72 14.96 21.67
N ARG A 194 5.12 15.29 20.53
CA ARG A 194 3.67 15.27 20.30
C ARG A 194 3.34 14.20 19.26
N VAL A 195 2.70 13.14 19.70
CA VAL A 195 2.37 12.00 18.86
C VAL A 195 1.06 12.24 18.12
N HIS A 196 1.10 12.11 16.81
CA HIS A 196 -0.05 12.21 15.91
C HIS A 196 -0.27 10.87 15.21
N ALA A 197 -1.47 10.31 15.33
CA ALA A 197 -1.82 9.00 14.78
C ALA A 197 -3.15 9.05 14.01
N ARG A 198 -3.35 8.10 13.13
CA ARG A 198 -4.64 7.88 12.46
C ARG A 198 -5.63 7.22 13.44
N ASP A 199 -6.90 7.32 13.12
CA ASP A 199 -7.98 6.63 13.84
C ASP A 199 -7.89 5.11 13.74
N ASP A 200 -8.71 4.39 14.51
CA ASP A 200 -8.66 2.93 14.61
C ASP A 200 -9.21 2.21 13.36
N GLN A 201 -9.93 2.90 12.49
CA GLN A 201 -10.48 2.36 11.25
C GLN A 201 -9.51 2.52 10.08
N SER A 202 -8.40 3.22 10.29
CA SER A 202 -7.42 3.52 9.25
C SER A 202 -6.56 2.31 8.88
N GLY A 203 -6.57 1.91 7.60
CA GLY A 203 -5.60 0.94 7.08
C GLY A 203 -4.15 1.37 7.24
N THR A 204 -3.86 2.68 7.22
CA THR A 204 -2.52 3.22 7.51
C THR A 204 -2.12 2.96 8.96
N TYR A 205 -3.07 3.09 9.90
CA TYR A 205 -2.82 2.74 11.30
C TYR A 205 -2.64 1.24 11.49
N ASP A 206 -3.41 0.40 10.82
CA ASP A 206 -3.20 -1.06 10.85
C ASP A 206 -1.78 -1.42 10.42
N THR A 207 -1.28 -0.80 9.33
CA THR A 207 0.10 -0.98 8.88
C THR A 207 1.11 -0.59 9.95
N PHE A 208 0.95 0.61 10.52
CA PHE A 208 1.82 1.12 11.58
C PHE A 208 1.80 0.21 12.82
N LYS A 209 0.62 -0.20 13.25
CA LYS A 209 0.42 -1.10 14.39
C LYS A 209 1.12 -2.44 14.18
N GLU A 210 1.05 -3.02 12.99
CA GLU A 210 1.68 -4.31 12.70
C GLU A 210 3.21 -4.19 12.57
N LEU A 211 3.69 -3.22 11.78
CA LEU A 211 5.12 -3.12 11.44
C LEU A 211 5.97 -2.49 12.56
N VAL A 212 5.39 -1.61 13.37
CA VAL A 212 6.13 -0.82 14.36
C VAL A 212 5.77 -1.23 15.80
N LEU A 213 4.52 -1.06 16.19
CA LEU A 213 4.12 -1.31 17.58
C LEU A 213 4.13 -2.78 17.93
N GLY A 214 3.48 -3.62 17.12
CA GLY A 214 3.34 -5.05 17.36
C GLY A 214 4.66 -5.81 17.31
N SER A 215 5.55 -5.45 16.38
CA SER A 215 6.89 -6.04 16.28
C SER A 215 7.77 -5.80 17.51
N HIS A 216 7.45 -4.76 18.31
CA HIS A 216 8.18 -4.39 19.52
C HIS A 216 7.34 -4.58 20.81
N GLY A 217 6.18 -5.26 20.73
CA GLY A 217 5.31 -5.48 21.89
C GLY A 217 4.79 -4.20 22.55
N LYS A 218 4.63 -3.12 21.76
CA LYS A 218 4.19 -1.80 22.23
C LYS A 218 2.74 -1.54 21.85
N ALA A 219 2.13 -0.59 22.57
CA ALA A 219 0.82 -0.02 22.25
C ALA A 219 0.93 1.50 22.03
N LEU A 220 0.04 2.04 21.22
CA LEU A 220 -0.02 3.49 21.01
C LEU A 220 -0.33 4.21 22.31
N SER A 221 0.39 5.28 22.59
CA SER A 221 0.11 6.18 23.73
C SER A 221 -1.32 6.71 23.70
N SER A 222 -2.00 6.70 24.84
CA SER A 222 -3.33 7.29 24.98
C SER A 222 -3.35 8.81 24.80
N ALA A 223 -2.18 9.47 24.89
CA ALA A 223 -2.01 10.90 24.65
C ALA A 223 -1.87 11.26 23.15
N ALA A 224 -1.87 10.28 22.26
CA ALA A 224 -1.74 10.52 20.82
C ALA A 224 -2.98 11.25 20.27
N ALA A 225 -2.76 12.34 19.53
CA ALA A 225 -3.82 13.01 18.79
C ALA A 225 -4.25 12.13 17.59
N ARG A 226 -5.56 11.94 17.42
CA ARG A 226 -6.13 11.04 16.40
C ARG A 226 -6.74 11.82 15.25
N TYR A 227 -6.56 11.33 14.00
CA TYR A 227 -7.00 12.00 12.78
C TYR A 227 -7.69 11.03 11.84
N GLU A 228 -8.74 11.50 11.19
CA GLU A 228 -9.52 10.71 10.23
C GLU A 228 -8.82 10.58 8.86
N SER A 229 -7.98 11.54 8.48
CA SER A 229 -7.26 11.48 7.20
C SER A 229 -5.73 11.64 7.35
N ASN A 230 -4.98 11.07 6.38
CA ASN A 230 -3.53 11.25 6.28
C ASN A 230 -3.16 12.73 6.07
N ASP A 231 -3.94 13.46 5.26
CA ASP A 231 -3.64 14.85 4.92
C ASP A 231 -3.86 15.79 6.13
N GLN A 232 -4.90 15.55 6.93
CA GLN A 232 -5.11 16.28 8.20
C GLN A 232 -3.94 16.01 9.17
N LEU A 233 -3.52 14.76 9.32
CA LEU A 233 -2.39 14.38 10.16
C LEU A 233 -1.10 15.05 9.68
N SER A 234 -0.80 14.96 8.40
CA SER A 234 0.40 15.59 7.81
C SER A 234 0.41 17.11 8.03
N SER A 235 -0.73 17.77 7.80
CA SER A 235 -0.88 19.22 8.05
C SER A 235 -0.63 19.57 9.51
N ALA A 236 -1.18 18.82 10.46
CA ALA A 236 -0.98 19.05 11.89
C ALA A 236 0.50 18.86 12.29
N VAL A 237 1.18 17.85 11.76
CA VAL A 237 2.62 17.61 12.00
C VAL A 237 3.47 18.74 11.42
N SER A 238 3.17 19.21 10.22
CA SER A 238 3.94 20.29 9.56
C SER A 238 3.87 21.63 10.27
N LEU A 239 2.86 21.84 11.13
CA LEU A 239 2.63 23.08 11.88
C LEU A 239 3.11 23.02 13.34
N SER A 240 3.51 21.87 13.86
CA SER A 240 3.89 21.69 15.26
C SER A 240 5.34 21.23 15.41
N PRO A 241 6.27 22.06 15.92
CA PRO A 241 7.72 21.76 15.99
C PRO A 241 8.07 20.46 16.75
N GLY A 242 7.28 20.07 17.75
CA GLY A 242 7.49 18.83 18.52
C GLY A 242 6.77 17.62 17.97
N ALA A 243 6.05 17.74 16.85
CA ALA A 243 5.19 16.68 16.33
C ALA A 243 5.98 15.56 15.62
N ILE A 244 5.45 14.35 15.78
CA ILE A 244 5.78 13.16 14.98
C ILE A 244 4.47 12.48 14.57
N GLY A 245 4.44 11.96 13.35
CA GLY A 245 3.28 11.23 12.84
C GLY A 245 3.69 10.17 11.83
N PHE A 246 2.70 9.44 11.31
CA PHE A 246 2.88 8.49 10.21
C PHE A 246 1.75 8.64 9.20
N VAL A 247 2.10 8.53 7.93
CA VAL A 247 1.16 8.64 6.80
C VAL A 247 1.54 7.66 5.70
N GLY A 248 0.62 7.39 4.77
CA GLY A 248 0.97 6.74 3.51
C GLY A 248 1.93 7.61 2.68
N LEU A 249 2.74 6.98 1.86
CA LEU A 249 3.80 7.65 1.08
C LEU A 249 3.29 8.85 0.26
N ALA A 250 2.08 8.77 -0.28
CA ALA A 250 1.47 9.83 -1.10
C ALA A 250 1.02 11.07 -0.30
N SER A 251 0.96 10.99 1.03
CA SER A 251 0.39 12.03 1.90
C SER A 251 1.41 12.72 2.81
N ILE A 252 2.69 12.71 2.45
CA ILE A 252 3.73 13.39 3.25
C ILE A 252 3.48 14.91 3.33
N GLY A 253 2.95 15.51 2.26
CA GLY A 253 2.58 16.92 2.22
C GLY A 253 3.75 17.86 2.53
N ASN A 254 3.49 18.87 3.38
CA ASN A 254 4.50 19.84 3.82
C ASN A 254 5.34 19.36 5.01
N ALA A 255 5.06 18.20 5.58
CA ALA A 255 5.90 17.60 6.61
C ALA A 255 7.19 17.02 6.01
N ARG A 256 8.17 16.72 6.85
CA ARG A 256 9.42 16.09 6.42
C ARG A 256 9.43 14.62 6.82
N ALA A 257 9.68 13.75 5.84
CA ALA A 257 9.88 12.33 6.11
C ALA A 257 11.27 12.07 6.72
N LEU A 258 11.34 11.13 7.65
CA LEU A 258 12.58 10.63 8.23
C LEU A 258 13.11 9.42 7.47
N ALA A 259 14.42 9.27 7.45
CA ALA A 259 15.04 8.02 7.06
C ALA A 259 14.89 6.99 8.20
N ILE A 260 14.58 5.74 7.84
CA ILE A 260 14.31 4.67 8.81
C ILE A 260 15.36 3.58 8.65
N ALA A 261 15.94 3.15 9.79
CA ALA A 261 16.83 2.00 9.87
C ALA A 261 16.14 0.83 10.59
N ASP A 262 16.42 -0.38 10.17
CA ASP A 262 16.01 -1.62 10.83
C ASP A 262 17.25 -2.46 11.14
N GLY A 263 17.56 -2.62 12.42
CA GLY A 263 18.79 -3.27 12.89
C GLY A 263 20.04 -2.59 12.35
N GLU A 264 20.88 -3.33 11.64
CA GLU A 264 22.17 -2.87 11.10
C GLU A 264 22.06 -2.21 9.71
N SER A 265 20.82 -2.06 9.18
CA SER A 265 20.65 -1.44 7.87
C SER A 265 20.99 0.06 7.91
N LEU A 266 21.46 0.58 6.78
CA LEU A 266 21.60 2.03 6.61
C LEU A 266 20.22 2.69 6.64
N PRO A 267 20.09 3.88 7.27
CA PRO A 267 18.84 4.63 7.25
C PRO A 267 18.37 4.92 5.82
N MET A 268 17.12 4.58 5.51
CA MET A 268 16.55 4.70 4.18
C MET A 268 15.32 5.63 4.20
N LEU A 269 15.30 6.61 3.30
CA LEU A 269 14.12 7.47 3.09
C LEU A 269 13.01 6.69 2.38
N PRO A 270 11.74 6.94 2.75
CA PRO A 270 10.61 6.41 2.00
C PRO A 270 10.58 7.05 0.61
N SER A 271 10.68 6.23 -0.42
CA SER A 271 10.55 6.64 -1.81
C SER A 271 9.79 5.56 -2.57
N HIS A 272 9.22 5.93 -3.73
CA HIS A 272 8.59 4.93 -4.60
C HIS A 272 9.56 3.77 -4.90
N ALA A 273 10.83 4.06 -5.17
CA ALA A 273 11.83 3.05 -5.49
C ALA A 273 12.14 2.12 -4.31
N SER A 274 12.43 2.67 -3.12
CA SER A 274 12.77 1.87 -1.95
C SER A 274 11.59 1.02 -1.44
N VAL A 275 10.36 1.50 -1.63
CA VAL A 275 9.14 0.75 -1.31
C VAL A 275 8.86 -0.31 -2.38
N ALA A 276 9.00 0.01 -3.69
CA ALA A 276 8.79 -0.95 -4.78
C ALA A 276 9.75 -2.15 -4.71
N THR A 277 11.01 -1.92 -4.32
CA THR A 277 12.00 -2.97 -4.10
C THR A 277 11.81 -3.71 -2.76
N GLU A 278 10.90 -3.23 -1.90
CA GLU A 278 10.69 -3.75 -0.54
C GLU A 278 11.94 -3.61 0.36
N ASP A 279 12.88 -2.75 0.00
CA ASP A 279 14.07 -2.49 0.81
C ASP A 279 13.76 -1.55 1.97
N TYR A 280 12.77 -0.67 1.81
CA TYR A 280 12.35 0.24 2.87
C TYR A 280 11.75 -0.55 4.06
N PRO A 281 12.22 -0.31 5.31
CA PRO A 281 11.80 -1.10 6.46
C PRO A 281 10.29 -1.12 6.69
N LEU A 282 9.61 0.02 6.52
CA LEU A 282 8.17 0.15 6.73
C LEU A 282 7.36 -0.05 5.44
N SER A 283 7.75 -1.04 4.64
CA SER A 283 7.02 -1.52 3.47
C SER A 283 6.40 -2.89 3.73
N ARG A 284 5.22 -3.13 3.16
CA ARG A 284 4.54 -4.42 3.19
C ARG A 284 3.77 -4.71 1.92
N ARG A 285 3.59 -5.98 1.62
CA ARG A 285 2.78 -6.45 0.49
C ARG A 285 1.29 -6.41 0.81
N LEU A 286 0.49 -6.07 -0.18
CA LEU A 286 -0.96 -6.17 -0.14
C LEU A 286 -1.40 -7.34 -1.00
N PHE A 287 -2.26 -8.18 -0.44
CA PHE A 287 -2.64 -9.47 -0.98
C PHE A 287 -4.13 -9.57 -1.28
N LEU A 288 -4.45 -10.39 -2.27
CA LEU A 288 -5.74 -11.01 -2.46
C LEU A 288 -5.55 -12.53 -2.43
N TYR A 289 -6.34 -13.22 -1.63
CA TYR A 289 -6.38 -14.67 -1.60
C TYR A 289 -7.68 -15.16 -2.20
N ALA A 290 -7.59 -16.14 -3.10
CA ALA A 290 -8.71 -16.79 -3.75
C ALA A 290 -8.74 -18.27 -3.46
N HIS A 291 -9.89 -18.93 -3.67
CA HIS A 291 -9.92 -20.39 -3.66
C HIS A 291 -9.03 -20.94 -4.79
N PRO A 292 -8.07 -21.85 -4.52
CA PRO A 292 -7.08 -22.28 -5.52
C PRO A 292 -7.69 -22.84 -6.81
N SER A 293 -8.78 -23.61 -6.70
CA SER A 293 -9.36 -24.35 -7.82
C SER A 293 -10.81 -23.96 -8.18
N ARG A 294 -11.50 -23.15 -7.36
CA ARG A 294 -12.93 -22.82 -7.55
C ARG A 294 -13.12 -21.31 -7.65
N GLN A 295 -12.66 -20.73 -8.75
CA GLN A 295 -12.85 -19.29 -9.01
C GLN A 295 -13.91 -19.07 -10.07
N SER A 296 -14.82 -18.11 -9.82
CA SER A 296 -15.74 -17.62 -10.84
C SER A 296 -14.98 -16.92 -11.98
N GLN A 297 -15.62 -16.73 -13.13
CA GLN A 297 -15.01 -15.92 -14.19
C GLN A 297 -14.72 -14.49 -13.73
N TRP A 298 -15.63 -13.89 -12.94
CA TRP A 298 -15.43 -12.55 -12.39
C TRP A 298 -14.22 -12.47 -11.45
N THR A 299 -14.02 -13.51 -10.63
CA THR A 299 -12.84 -13.58 -9.75
C THR A 299 -11.55 -13.63 -10.55
N ARG A 300 -11.47 -14.49 -11.58
CA ARG A 300 -10.29 -14.59 -12.44
C ARG A 300 -10.00 -13.29 -13.18
N ASP A 301 -11.04 -12.68 -13.77
CA ASP A 301 -10.90 -11.44 -14.51
C ASP A 301 -10.47 -10.28 -13.59
N PHE A 302 -10.97 -10.25 -12.35
CA PHE A 302 -10.57 -9.25 -11.37
C PHE A 302 -9.10 -9.39 -10.97
N LEU A 303 -8.64 -10.61 -10.69
CA LEU A 303 -7.23 -10.86 -10.37
C LEU A 303 -6.33 -10.52 -11.58
N GLN A 304 -6.72 -10.90 -12.77
CA GLN A 304 -5.99 -10.54 -13.99
C GLN A 304 -5.96 -9.01 -14.20
N PHE A 305 -7.09 -8.33 -14.02
CA PHE A 305 -7.19 -6.88 -14.14
C PHE A 305 -6.30 -6.17 -13.11
N ALA A 306 -6.30 -6.61 -11.85
CA ALA A 306 -5.48 -6.03 -10.80
C ALA A 306 -3.97 -6.06 -11.14
N HIS A 307 -3.51 -7.08 -11.88
CA HIS A 307 -2.12 -7.19 -12.37
C HIS A 307 -1.86 -6.49 -13.71
N SER A 308 -2.89 -6.06 -14.41
CA SER A 308 -2.76 -5.38 -15.70
C SER A 308 -2.15 -3.96 -15.55
N PRO A 309 -1.61 -3.36 -16.63
CA PRO A 309 -1.15 -1.98 -16.59
C PRO A 309 -2.20 -0.99 -16.10
N SER A 310 -3.47 -1.16 -16.53
CA SER A 310 -4.59 -0.32 -16.08
C SER A 310 -4.89 -0.50 -14.58
N GLY A 311 -4.89 -1.75 -14.08
CA GLY A 311 -5.04 -2.04 -12.66
C GLY A 311 -3.89 -1.45 -11.84
N GLN A 312 -2.66 -1.55 -12.32
CA GLN A 312 -1.49 -1.00 -11.63
C GLN A 312 -1.48 0.55 -11.63
N THR A 313 -2.05 1.19 -12.65
CA THR A 313 -2.32 2.65 -12.62
C THR A 313 -3.31 3.00 -11.49
N ILE A 314 -4.36 2.21 -11.29
CA ILE A 314 -5.30 2.41 -10.17
C ILE A 314 -4.61 2.20 -8.81
N VAL A 315 -3.68 1.26 -8.71
CA VAL A 315 -2.85 1.08 -7.49
C VAL A 315 -2.13 2.40 -7.14
N GLU A 316 -1.45 3.03 -8.10
CA GLU A 316 -0.78 4.33 -7.89
C GLU A 316 -1.77 5.45 -7.51
N GLN A 317 -2.91 5.55 -8.19
CA GLN A 317 -3.96 6.52 -7.88
C GLN A 317 -4.58 6.31 -6.48
N SER A 318 -4.53 5.08 -5.97
CA SER A 318 -4.98 4.76 -4.62
C SER A 318 -3.98 5.16 -3.53
N GLY A 319 -2.75 5.58 -3.92
CA GLY A 319 -1.68 6.00 -3.01
C GLY A 319 -0.72 4.87 -2.61
N TYR A 320 -0.83 3.69 -3.26
CA TYR A 320 0.08 2.56 -3.07
C TYR A 320 1.13 2.49 -4.17
N VAL A 321 2.15 1.67 -3.96
CA VAL A 321 3.22 1.48 -4.93
C VAL A 321 2.86 0.32 -5.85
N ALA A 322 2.76 0.62 -7.14
CA ALA A 322 2.53 -0.37 -8.18
C ALA A 322 3.76 -1.25 -8.40
N GLN A 323 3.53 -2.42 -8.95
CA GLN A 323 4.59 -3.38 -9.30
C GLN A 323 5.13 -3.16 -10.73
N SER A 324 4.92 -1.96 -11.28
CA SER A 324 5.48 -1.54 -12.57
C SER A 324 6.98 -1.33 -12.44
N ILE A 325 7.76 -1.97 -13.33
CA ILE A 325 9.22 -1.87 -13.31
C ILE A 325 9.66 -0.54 -13.93
N ARG A 326 10.55 0.16 -13.23
CA ARG A 326 11.18 1.41 -13.67
C ARG A 326 12.69 1.33 -13.47
N ALA A 327 13.47 1.96 -14.36
CA ALA A 327 14.90 2.14 -14.17
C ALA A 327 15.16 3.41 -13.38
N ILE A 328 16.06 3.34 -12.41
CA ILE A 328 16.46 4.45 -11.55
C ILE A 328 17.98 4.56 -11.48
N ASN A 329 18.48 5.79 -11.40
CA ASN A 329 19.88 6.04 -11.10
C ASN A 329 20.10 5.97 -9.60
N MET A 330 21.07 5.17 -9.16
CA MET A 330 21.47 5.10 -7.76
C MET A 330 22.55 6.14 -7.45
N ALA A 331 22.37 6.88 -6.35
CA ALA A 331 23.42 7.76 -5.86
C ALA A 331 24.62 6.92 -5.39
N VAL A 332 25.80 7.26 -5.88
CA VAL A 332 27.05 6.58 -5.50
C VAL A 332 27.51 7.13 -4.15
N THR A 333 27.70 6.25 -3.16
CA THR A 333 28.21 6.61 -1.82
C THR A 333 29.56 5.93 -1.54
N PRO A 334 30.39 6.52 -0.65
CA PRO A 334 31.68 5.92 -0.27
C PRO A 334 31.55 4.54 0.38
N ASP A 335 30.45 4.29 1.08
CA ASP A 335 30.19 3.05 1.84
C ASP A 335 29.83 1.86 0.95
N MET A 336 29.55 2.10 -0.33
CA MET A 336 29.29 1.02 -1.28
C MET A 336 30.52 0.17 -1.53
N PRO A 337 30.40 -1.18 -1.57
CA PRO A 337 31.47 -2.05 -2.02
C PRO A 337 31.96 -1.66 -3.43
N PRO A 338 33.26 -1.83 -3.76
CA PRO A 338 33.84 -1.33 -5.02
C PRO A 338 33.10 -1.80 -6.28
N ALA A 339 32.75 -3.08 -6.36
CA ALA A 339 32.01 -3.64 -7.53
C ALA A 339 30.61 -3.06 -7.64
N TYR A 340 29.90 -2.88 -6.52
CA TYR A 340 28.57 -2.29 -6.49
C TYR A 340 28.60 -0.80 -6.86
N ARG A 341 29.61 -0.08 -6.39
CA ARG A 341 29.86 1.32 -6.72
C ARG A 341 30.15 1.53 -8.21
N GLN A 342 30.91 0.63 -8.83
CA GLN A 342 31.14 0.65 -10.27
C GLN A 342 29.83 0.43 -11.02
N LEU A 343 29.06 -0.58 -10.63
CA LEU A 343 27.75 -0.88 -11.24
C LEU A 343 26.80 0.31 -11.15
N ALA A 344 26.75 1.00 -9.99
CA ALA A 344 25.91 2.18 -9.79
C ALA A 344 26.29 3.39 -10.69
N ARG A 345 27.54 3.43 -11.20
CA ARG A 345 27.98 4.46 -12.16
C ARG A 345 27.65 4.10 -13.63
N GLU A 346 27.61 2.82 -13.93
CA GLU A 346 27.56 2.31 -15.31
C GLU A 346 26.16 1.82 -15.73
N ALA A 347 25.28 1.56 -14.75
CA ALA A 347 23.98 0.95 -14.97
C ALA A 347 22.89 1.61 -14.12
N GLN A 348 21.63 1.38 -14.51
CA GLN A 348 20.45 1.79 -13.76
C GLN A 348 19.88 0.58 -13.01
N ARG A 349 19.52 0.77 -11.74
CA ARG A 349 18.82 -0.24 -10.95
C ARG A 349 17.34 -0.27 -11.35
N LEU A 350 16.78 -1.47 -11.50
CA LEU A 350 15.33 -1.62 -11.68
C LEU A 350 14.61 -1.64 -10.33
N THR A 351 13.37 -1.14 -10.31
CA THR A 351 12.51 -1.11 -9.12
C THR A 351 11.88 -2.47 -8.82
N VAL A 352 12.66 -3.52 -8.92
CA VAL A 352 12.27 -4.90 -8.63
C VAL A 352 13.38 -5.63 -7.91
N ASN A 353 13.02 -6.35 -6.85
CA ASN A 353 13.88 -7.31 -6.19
C ASN A 353 13.20 -8.68 -6.20
N PHE A 354 13.97 -9.71 -6.51
CA PHE A 354 13.52 -11.09 -6.36
C PHE A 354 13.74 -11.57 -4.95
N ARG A 355 12.67 -12.12 -4.35
CA ARG A 355 12.69 -12.75 -3.03
C ARG A 355 12.48 -14.26 -3.18
N PHE A 356 12.76 -14.98 -2.12
CA PHE A 356 12.81 -16.43 -2.12
C PHE A 356 11.97 -16.99 -0.97
N ASP A 357 11.44 -18.19 -1.14
CA ASP A 357 10.83 -18.92 -0.06
C ASP A 357 11.85 -19.18 1.05
N GLN A 358 11.39 -19.17 2.30
CA GLN A 358 12.25 -19.31 3.46
C GLN A 358 13.11 -20.58 3.37
N GLY A 359 14.43 -20.41 3.49
CA GLY A 359 15.40 -21.52 3.47
C GLY A 359 15.63 -22.14 2.08
N SER A 360 15.15 -21.54 1.01
CA SER A 360 15.17 -22.06 -0.36
C SER A 360 15.81 -21.07 -1.34
N ALA A 361 16.13 -21.54 -2.54
CA ALA A 361 16.41 -20.71 -3.72
C ALA A 361 15.20 -20.65 -4.69
N ARG A 362 14.04 -21.15 -4.28
CA ARG A 362 12.79 -21.06 -5.04
C ARG A 362 12.22 -19.63 -4.90
N LEU A 363 11.86 -19.04 -6.05
CA LEU A 363 11.20 -17.73 -6.10
C LEU A 363 9.82 -17.78 -5.43
N ASP A 364 9.51 -16.77 -4.62
CA ASP A 364 8.16 -16.60 -4.07
C ASP A 364 7.14 -16.23 -5.16
N ASN A 365 5.84 -16.21 -4.84
CA ASN A 365 4.78 -15.96 -5.82
C ASN A 365 4.88 -14.57 -6.48
N LYS A 366 5.34 -13.55 -5.76
CA LYS A 366 5.60 -12.22 -6.35
C LYS A 366 6.76 -12.30 -7.34
N ALA A 367 7.88 -12.90 -6.94
CA ALA A 367 9.07 -13.01 -7.76
C ALA A 367 8.81 -13.81 -9.06
N GLN A 368 7.96 -14.84 -9.03
CA GLN A 368 7.55 -15.56 -10.24
C GLN A 368 6.83 -14.63 -11.22
N ARG A 369 5.89 -13.80 -10.76
CA ARG A 369 5.23 -12.80 -11.62
C ARG A 369 6.17 -11.68 -12.04
N ASP A 370 7.12 -11.31 -11.20
CA ASP A 370 8.12 -10.30 -11.53
C ASP A 370 9.07 -10.75 -12.64
N ILE A 371 9.31 -12.05 -12.80
CA ILE A 371 10.01 -12.59 -13.99
C ILE A 371 9.25 -12.22 -15.26
N GLU A 372 7.94 -12.45 -15.32
CA GLU A 372 7.12 -12.12 -16.49
C GLU A 372 7.14 -10.60 -16.78
N ARG A 373 7.00 -9.76 -15.73
CA ARG A 373 7.09 -8.29 -15.84
C ARG A 373 8.47 -7.85 -16.33
N LEU A 374 9.53 -8.45 -15.80
CA LEU A 374 10.90 -8.12 -16.19
C LEU A 374 11.20 -8.52 -17.63
N VAL A 375 10.77 -9.70 -18.06
CA VAL A 375 10.87 -10.14 -19.47
C VAL A 375 10.13 -9.16 -20.38
N ALA A 376 8.91 -8.76 -20.03
CA ALA A 376 8.13 -7.77 -20.79
C ALA A 376 8.84 -6.40 -20.84
N TYR A 377 9.37 -5.93 -19.70
CA TYR A 377 10.12 -4.68 -19.60
C TYR A 377 11.38 -4.69 -20.49
N LEU A 378 12.20 -5.75 -20.40
CA LEU A 378 13.43 -5.85 -21.17
C LEU A 378 13.15 -5.99 -22.67
N ASN A 379 12.07 -6.68 -23.05
CA ASN A 379 11.62 -6.75 -24.45
C ASN A 379 11.19 -5.38 -24.99
N ALA A 380 10.38 -4.67 -24.24
CA ALA A 380 9.87 -3.34 -24.65
C ALA A 380 10.98 -2.28 -24.74
N ASN A 381 12.09 -2.45 -24.02
CA ASN A 381 13.24 -1.55 -24.02
C ASN A 381 14.43 -2.08 -24.86
N GLU A 382 14.24 -3.12 -25.67
CA GLU A 382 15.27 -3.75 -26.55
C GLU A 382 16.51 -4.25 -25.79
N LYS A 383 16.35 -4.61 -24.51
CA LYS A 383 17.43 -5.04 -23.60
C LYS A 383 17.47 -6.55 -23.37
N ARG A 384 17.18 -7.34 -24.42
CA ARG A 384 17.10 -8.81 -24.32
C ARG A 384 18.47 -9.50 -24.19
N MET A 385 19.52 -8.90 -24.76
CA MET A 385 20.83 -9.52 -24.94
C MET A 385 21.88 -8.78 -24.10
N SER A 386 22.40 -9.44 -23.08
CA SER A 386 23.54 -8.98 -22.28
C SER A 386 23.45 -7.55 -21.73
N ALA A 387 22.22 -7.04 -21.51
CA ALA A 387 22.00 -5.71 -20.96
C ALA A 387 21.69 -5.73 -19.47
N ALA A 388 21.34 -6.88 -18.87
CA ALA A 388 20.98 -6.99 -17.46
C ALA A 388 22.10 -7.65 -16.65
N THR A 389 22.43 -7.05 -15.50
CA THR A 389 23.31 -7.61 -14.46
C THR A 389 22.46 -7.98 -13.25
N LEU A 390 22.66 -9.18 -12.68
CA LEU A 390 21.98 -9.65 -11.47
C LEU A 390 22.93 -9.59 -10.28
N VAL A 391 22.49 -8.98 -9.19
CA VAL A 391 23.27 -8.86 -7.96
C VAL A 391 22.57 -9.59 -6.83
N GLY A 392 23.14 -10.70 -6.39
CA GLY A 392 22.60 -11.52 -5.30
C GLY A 392 23.15 -11.07 -3.96
N PHE A 393 22.27 -11.07 -2.94
CA PHE A 393 22.57 -10.79 -1.54
C PHE A 393 22.08 -11.93 -0.64
N GLY A 394 22.59 -11.97 0.56
CA GLY A 394 22.24 -12.95 1.57
C GLY A 394 22.20 -12.35 2.96
N ASP A 395 22.08 -13.22 3.93
CA ASP A 395 22.19 -12.92 5.35
C ASP A 395 23.53 -13.45 5.87
N PRO A 396 24.09 -12.86 6.93
CA PRO A 396 25.32 -13.33 7.54
C PRO A 396 25.26 -14.80 7.90
N ARG A 397 26.38 -15.51 7.67
CA ARG A 397 26.61 -16.90 8.07
C ARG A 397 27.95 -16.97 8.80
N ILE A 398 28.15 -18.07 9.51
CA ILE A 398 29.43 -18.32 10.20
C ILE A 398 30.59 -18.34 9.20
N ASP A 399 30.35 -18.83 7.98
CA ASP A 399 31.33 -18.87 6.87
C ASP A 399 30.97 -17.83 5.79
N PRO A 400 31.76 -16.74 5.67
CA PRO A 400 31.55 -15.73 4.64
C PRO A 400 31.62 -16.26 3.21
N ALA A 401 32.47 -17.26 2.92
CA ALA A 401 32.56 -17.87 1.60
C ALA A 401 31.25 -18.57 1.22
N ARG A 402 30.62 -19.21 2.19
CA ARG A 402 29.29 -19.83 2.00
C ARG A 402 28.21 -18.78 1.77
N THR A 403 28.26 -17.64 2.46
CA THR A 403 27.32 -16.52 2.26
C THR A 403 27.43 -15.96 0.84
N ALA A 404 28.67 -15.70 0.37
CA ALA A 404 28.92 -15.24 -1.01
C ALA A 404 28.44 -16.27 -2.05
N LEU A 405 28.68 -17.56 -1.84
CA LEU A 405 28.23 -18.63 -2.74
C LEU A 405 26.69 -18.66 -2.81
N LEU A 406 25.99 -18.63 -1.68
CA LEU A 406 24.53 -18.67 -1.63
C LEU A 406 23.90 -17.43 -2.31
N SER A 407 24.47 -16.25 -2.14
CA SER A 407 24.02 -15.04 -2.82
C SER A 407 24.13 -15.18 -4.34
N LYS A 408 25.23 -15.75 -4.84
CA LYS A 408 25.42 -16.05 -6.26
C LYS A 408 24.45 -17.12 -6.78
N LEU A 409 24.19 -18.17 -6.01
CA LEU A 409 23.23 -19.22 -6.40
C LEU A 409 21.80 -18.67 -6.55
N ARG A 410 21.38 -17.73 -5.68
CA ARG A 410 20.10 -17.04 -5.83
C ARG A 410 20.02 -16.25 -7.13
N ALA A 411 21.06 -15.50 -7.47
CA ALA A 411 21.13 -14.78 -8.74
C ALA A 411 21.13 -15.73 -9.96
N MET A 412 21.75 -16.90 -9.83
CA MET A 412 21.70 -17.95 -10.87
C MET A 412 20.29 -18.53 -11.04
N ALA A 413 19.51 -18.67 -9.98
CA ALA A 413 18.12 -19.11 -10.07
C ALA A 413 17.28 -18.09 -10.89
N VAL A 414 17.40 -16.79 -10.60
CA VAL A 414 16.75 -15.72 -11.37
C VAL A 414 17.21 -15.76 -12.84
N ARG A 415 18.52 -15.91 -13.11
CA ARG A 415 19.04 -16.04 -14.47
C ARG A 415 18.38 -17.19 -15.24
N SER A 416 18.20 -18.32 -14.58
CA SER A 416 17.59 -19.51 -15.22
C SER A 416 16.15 -19.23 -15.65
N GLU A 417 15.37 -18.53 -14.83
CA GLU A 417 14.00 -18.15 -15.19
C GLU A 417 13.98 -17.12 -16.33
N LEU A 418 14.84 -16.12 -16.29
CA LEU A 418 14.96 -15.13 -17.36
C LEU A 418 15.38 -15.77 -18.69
N ALA A 419 16.28 -16.75 -18.65
CA ALA A 419 16.71 -17.49 -19.85
C ALA A 419 15.54 -18.26 -20.51
N ARG A 420 14.62 -18.82 -19.71
CA ARG A 420 13.37 -19.43 -20.23
C ARG A 420 12.48 -18.41 -20.94
N GLY A 421 12.51 -17.13 -20.49
CA GLY A 421 11.85 -15.99 -21.14
C GLY A 421 12.63 -15.40 -22.32
N GLY A 422 13.76 -16.01 -22.74
CA GLY A 422 14.58 -15.56 -23.86
C GLY A 422 15.49 -14.37 -23.54
N ILE A 423 15.77 -14.11 -22.26
CA ILE A 423 16.64 -13.02 -21.81
C ILE A 423 18.03 -13.59 -21.47
N LEU A 424 19.07 -13.05 -22.09
CA LEU A 424 20.45 -13.37 -21.77
C LEU A 424 21.04 -12.29 -20.86
N VAL A 425 21.38 -12.71 -19.63
CA VAL A 425 21.97 -11.85 -18.60
C VAL A 425 23.45 -11.61 -18.90
N ARG A 426 23.91 -10.37 -18.72
CA ARG A 426 25.32 -9.97 -18.93
C ARG A 426 26.24 -10.59 -17.89
N GLU A 427 25.88 -10.43 -16.61
CA GLU A 427 26.75 -10.80 -15.49
C GLU A 427 25.93 -11.17 -14.25
N ILE A 428 26.54 -11.94 -13.37
CA ILE A 428 26.02 -12.25 -12.02
C ILE A 428 27.08 -11.90 -10.99
N LEU A 429 26.70 -11.05 -10.04
CA LEU A 429 27.51 -10.71 -8.89
C LEU A 429 26.90 -11.34 -7.62
N GLY A 430 27.76 -11.87 -6.76
CA GLY A 430 27.36 -12.33 -5.41
C GLY A 430 28.02 -11.43 -4.39
N MET A 431 27.20 -10.68 -3.63
CA MET A 431 27.65 -9.69 -2.66
C MET A 431 27.63 -10.22 -1.21
N GLY A 432 27.24 -11.49 -1.01
CA GLY A 432 27.18 -12.05 0.34
C GLY A 432 26.19 -11.29 1.22
N ASP A 433 26.62 -10.88 2.40
CA ASP A 433 25.88 -10.13 3.42
C ASP A 433 26.14 -8.61 3.39
N GLU A 434 26.78 -8.14 2.34
CA GLU A 434 26.98 -6.71 2.13
C GLU A 434 25.65 -5.96 1.96
N LEU A 435 25.63 -4.67 2.32
CA LEU A 435 24.49 -3.77 2.12
C LEU A 435 23.15 -4.35 2.66
N PRO A 436 23.04 -4.71 3.95
CA PRO A 436 21.79 -5.17 4.51
C PRO A 436 20.72 -4.07 4.42
N VAL A 437 19.49 -4.46 4.11
CA VAL A 437 18.32 -3.56 4.00
C VAL A 437 17.36 -3.70 5.18
N ALA A 438 17.60 -4.68 6.04
CA ALA A 438 16.81 -4.93 7.24
C ALA A 438 17.66 -5.63 8.31
N SER A 439 17.10 -5.77 9.52
CA SER A 439 17.70 -6.56 10.59
C SER A 439 18.01 -7.98 10.13
N ASN A 440 19.13 -8.53 10.59
CA ASN A 440 19.49 -9.93 10.36
C ASN A 440 18.77 -10.90 11.30
N GLU A 441 17.85 -10.42 12.13
CA GLU A 441 17.00 -11.18 13.02
C GLU A 441 15.56 -11.28 12.51
N GLY A 442 14.85 -12.31 12.96
CA GLY A 442 13.42 -12.50 12.65
C GLY A 442 13.10 -12.43 11.15
N SER A 443 12.04 -11.73 10.83
CA SER A 443 11.55 -11.55 9.44
C SER A 443 12.42 -10.61 8.60
N GLY A 444 13.18 -9.71 9.20
CA GLY A 444 14.09 -8.79 8.51
C GLY A 444 15.16 -9.52 7.71
N ARG A 445 15.68 -10.63 8.27
CA ARG A 445 16.64 -11.50 7.60
C ARG A 445 16.22 -11.95 6.20
N LEU A 446 14.92 -12.19 5.97
CA LEU A 446 14.41 -12.58 4.66
C LEU A 446 14.49 -11.43 3.64
N LYS A 447 14.41 -10.18 4.10
CA LYS A 447 14.60 -9.01 3.23
C LYS A 447 16.04 -8.89 2.72
N ASN A 448 17.03 -9.36 3.49
CA ASN A 448 18.44 -9.36 3.06
C ASN A 448 18.72 -10.43 1.99
N GLN A 449 17.93 -11.50 1.93
CA GLN A 449 18.02 -12.55 0.92
C GLN A 449 17.32 -12.11 -0.38
N ARG A 450 18.00 -11.30 -1.20
CA ARG A 450 17.42 -10.69 -2.40
C ARG A 450 18.33 -10.82 -3.62
N VAL A 451 17.73 -10.63 -4.80
CA VAL A 451 18.45 -10.40 -6.06
C VAL A 451 17.95 -9.12 -6.68
N GLU A 452 18.85 -8.19 -6.91
CA GLU A 452 18.63 -6.92 -7.59
C GLU A 452 18.90 -7.08 -9.09
N VAL A 453 18.22 -6.25 -9.89
CA VAL A 453 18.41 -6.20 -11.35
C VAL A 453 18.91 -4.84 -11.76
N TRP A 454 19.95 -4.82 -12.55
CA TRP A 454 20.57 -3.62 -13.11
C TRP A 454 20.59 -3.70 -14.62
N VAL A 455 20.34 -2.58 -15.33
CA VAL A 455 20.34 -2.50 -16.79
C VAL A 455 21.34 -1.46 -17.29
N HIS A 456 22.09 -1.85 -18.32
CA HIS A 456 23.09 -1.02 -18.99
C HIS A 456 22.51 -0.32 -20.22
#